data_19542dac9e6f1aac12e979c34fc53c82
#
_entry.id   19542dac9e6f1aac12e979c34fc53c82
#
_cell.length_a   1.000
_cell.length_b   1.000
_cell.length_c   1.000
_cell.angle_alpha   90.00
_cell.angle_beta   90.00
_cell.angle_gamma   90.00
#
_symmetry.space_group_name_H-M   'P 1'
#
loop_
_entity.id
_entity.type
_entity.pdbx_description
1 polymer ?
#
loop_
_entity_poly.entity_id
_entity_poly.type
_entity_poly.pdbx_seq_one_letter_code
_entity_poly.pdbx_strand_id
1 'polypeptide(L)'
;MITATTPLSDTDLMALTSTKVVDARGSACPGPLLEAKKGMGTIQVGQVIEIWSSDPTTKHDIGAWSTKVGHLFLGFLPGEGYERVFVQRQK
;
A
#
# COMPACT_ATOMS: atom_id res chain seq x y z
N MET A 1 -2.33 -21.47 6.37
CA MET A 1 -2.05 -20.20 7.06
C MET A 1 -1.13 -19.33 6.21
N ILE A 2 -1.48 -18.08 6.09
CA ILE A 2 -0.70 -17.15 5.27
C ILE A 2 0.46 -16.61 6.10
N THR A 3 1.67 -16.65 5.56
CA THR A 3 2.81 -16.03 6.23
C THR A 3 2.78 -14.52 6.00
N ALA A 4 3.28 -13.76 6.97
CA ALA A 4 3.24 -12.30 6.92
C ALA A 4 4.06 -11.71 5.77
N THR A 5 4.99 -12.47 5.19
CA THR A 5 5.89 -12.00 4.13
C THR A 5 5.35 -12.29 2.72
N THR A 6 4.25 -13.02 2.59
CA THR A 6 3.70 -13.40 1.29
C THR A 6 2.61 -12.40 0.90
N PRO A 7 2.77 -11.68 -0.24
CA PRO A 7 1.69 -10.81 -0.72
C PRO A 7 0.42 -11.60 -1.01
N LEU A 8 -0.71 -10.96 -0.83
CA LEU A 8 -2.01 -11.58 -1.10
C LEU A 8 -2.21 -11.71 -2.61
N SER A 9 -3.03 -12.68 -3.01
CA SER A 9 -3.44 -12.81 -4.39
C SER A 9 -4.34 -11.64 -4.80
N ASP A 10 -4.52 -11.46 -6.11
CA ASP A 10 -5.41 -10.41 -6.62
C ASP A 10 -6.82 -10.56 -6.06
N THR A 11 -7.32 -11.79 -5.95
CA THR A 11 -8.65 -12.05 -5.40
C THR A 11 -8.73 -11.58 -3.94
N ASP A 12 -7.71 -11.88 -3.14
CA ASP A 12 -7.66 -11.44 -1.75
C ASP A 12 -7.61 -9.92 -1.63
N LEU A 13 -6.82 -9.26 -2.49
CA LEU A 13 -6.72 -7.80 -2.49
C LEU A 13 -8.05 -7.16 -2.88
N MET A 14 -8.74 -7.71 -3.86
CA MET A 14 -10.06 -7.20 -4.28
C MET A 14 -11.09 -7.33 -3.18
N ALA A 15 -10.95 -8.29 -2.29
CA ALA A 15 -11.86 -8.51 -1.17
C ALA A 15 -11.55 -7.63 0.04
N LEU A 16 -10.40 -6.95 0.05
CA LEU A 16 -10.02 -6.08 1.17
C LEU A 16 -10.88 -4.83 1.20
N THR A 17 -11.25 -4.44 2.43
CA THR A 17 -11.84 -3.13 2.67
C THR A 17 -10.76 -2.22 3.23
N SER A 18 -10.32 -1.27 2.41
CA SER A 18 -9.29 -0.32 2.83
C SER A 18 -9.89 0.70 3.79
N THR A 19 -9.22 0.92 4.92
CA THR A 19 -9.64 1.92 5.90
C THR A 19 -9.45 3.34 5.35
N LYS A 20 -8.38 3.54 4.60
CA LYS A 20 -8.05 4.84 4.01
C LYS A 20 -7.51 4.63 2.60
N VAL A 21 -7.96 5.47 1.68
CA VAL A 21 -7.43 5.52 0.31
C VAL A 21 -6.66 6.82 0.14
N VAL A 22 -5.42 6.71 -0.31
CA VAL A 22 -4.57 7.86 -0.63
C VAL A 22 -4.43 7.94 -2.14
N ASP A 23 -5.01 8.98 -2.75
CA ASP A 23 -4.92 9.18 -4.19
C ASP A 23 -3.68 10.02 -4.49
N ALA A 24 -2.61 9.35 -4.88
CA ALA A 24 -1.34 9.98 -5.24
C ALA A 24 -1.08 9.90 -6.75
N ARG A 25 -2.14 9.71 -7.55
CA ARG A 25 -2.01 9.66 -9.01
C ARG A 25 -1.52 11.00 -9.53
N GLY A 26 -0.64 10.95 -10.53
CA GLY A 26 -0.02 12.15 -11.08
C GLY A 26 1.22 12.61 -10.34
N SER A 27 1.52 12.05 -9.17
CA SER A 27 2.75 12.35 -8.43
C SER A 27 3.83 11.36 -8.79
N ALA A 28 5.06 11.85 -8.93
CA ALA A 28 6.22 10.99 -9.12
C ALA A 28 6.92 10.73 -7.79
N CYS A 29 7.65 9.61 -7.71
CA CYS A 29 8.45 9.27 -6.53
C CYS A 29 9.39 10.46 -6.19
N PRO A 30 9.48 10.85 -4.89
CA PRO A 30 9.00 10.14 -3.70
C PRO A 30 7.59 10.57 -3.23
N GLY A 31 6.83 11.31 -4.03
CA GLY A 31 5.53 11.84 -3.63
C GLY A 31 4.57 10.80 -3.08
N PRO A 32 4.29 9.69 -3.82
CA PRO A 32 3.38 8.66 -3.32
C PRO A 32 3.86 8.02 -2.01
N LEU A 33 5.16 7.82 -1.85
CA LEU A 33 5.70 7.25 -0.62
C LEU A 33 5.50 8.21 0.56
N LEU A 34 5.71 9.50 0.35
CA LEU A 34 5.50 10.51 1.40
C LEU A 34 4.02 10.56 1.81
N GLU A 35 3.11 10.51 0.84
CA GLU A 35 1.69 10.48 1.11
C GLU A 35 1.27 9.20 1.84
N ALA A 36 1.88 8.06 1.51
CA ALA A 36 1.64 6.80 2.22
C ALA A 36 2.05 6.91 3.68
N LYS A 37 3.20 7.50 3.95
CA LYS A 37 3.68 7.70 5.34
C LYS A 37 2.71 8.57 6.14
N LYS A 38 2.25 9.67 5.54
CA LYS A 38 1.28 10.56 6.19
C LYS A 38 -0.03 9.84 6.47
N GLY A 39 -0.55 9.11 5.47
CA GLY A 39 -1.79 8.37 5.62
C GLY A 39 -1.69 7.27 6.66
N MET A 40 -0.56 6.60 6.74
CA MET A 40 -0.33 5.54 7.73
C MET A 40 -0.46 6.08 9.15
N GLY A 41 -0.06 7.31 9.40
CA GLY A 41 -0.20 7.95 10.70
C GLY A 41 -1.63 8.28 11.09
N THR A 42 -2.58 8.19 10.16
CA THR A 42 -3.99 8.52 10.42
C THR A 42 -4.87 7.30 10.65
N ILE A 43 -4.34 6.09 10.44
CA ILE A 43 -5.08 4.85 10.67
C ILE A 43 -4.54 4.15 11.91
N GLN A 44 -5.28 3.16 12.40
CA GLN A 44 -4.90 2.40 13.59
C GLN A 44 -4.20 1.10 13.20
N VAL A 45 -3.49 0.51 14.17
CA VAL A 45 -2.86 -0.79 14.00
C VAL A 45 -3.90 -1.82 13.58
N GLY A 46 -3.56 -2.61 12.58
CA GLY A 46 -4.44 -3.62 12.01
C GLY A 46 -5.28 -3.13 10.84
N GLN A 47 -5.35 -1.82 10.63
CA GLN A 47 -6.11 -1.25 9.51
C GLN A 47 -5.25 -1.18 8.24
N VAL A 48 -5.92 -1.12 7.09
CA VAL A 48 -5.28 -1.16 5.78
C VAL A 48 -5.36 0.20 5.10
N ILE A 49 -4.22 0.63 4.56
CA ILE A 49 -4.15 1.81 3.70
C ILE A 49 -3.97 1.35 2.25
N GLU A 50 -4.67 2.01 1.35
CA GLU A 50 -4.56 1.79 -0.08
C GLU A 50 -4.00 3.05 -0.73
N ILE A 51 -2.93 2.92 -1.50
CA ILE A 51 -2.28 4.05 -2.16
C ILE A 51 -2.43 3.88 -3.67
N TRP A 52 -2.97 4.89 -4.33
CA TRP A 52 -3.09 4.91 -5.78
C TRP A 52 -1.94 5.72 -6.37
N SER A 53 -1.20 5.11 -7.29
CA SER A 53 -0.04 5.76 -7.90
C SER A 53 0.03 5.47 -9.40
N SER A 54 0.35 6.49 -10.18
CA SER A 54 0.64 6.34 -11.61
C SER A 54 2.09 5.97 -11.87
N ASP A 55 2.95 6.01 -10.85
CA ASP A 55 4.37 5.69 -10.97
C ASP A 55 4.57 4.19 -10.69
N PRO A 56 5.05 3.40 -11.67
CA PRO A 56 5.21 1.96 -11.49
C PRO A 56 6.29 1.57 -10.46
N THR A 57 7.13 2.50 -10.03
CA THR A 57 8.14 2.21 -8.99
C THR A 57 7.57 2.32 -7.58
N THR A 58 6.40 2.92 -7.41
CA THR A 58 5.81 3.17 -6.09
C THR A 58 5.61 1.89 -5.29
N LYS A 59 5.14 0.81 -5.93
CA LYS A 59 4.92 -0.47 -5.23
C LYS A 59 6.21 -1.03 -4.64
N HIS A 60 7.33 -0.83 -5.32
CA HIS A 60 8.64 -1.27 -4.82
C HIS A 60 9.10 -0.41 -3.64
N ASP A 61 8.93 0.90 -3.75
CA ASP A 61 9.32 1.84 -2.71
C ASP A 61 8.49 1.64 -1.44
N ILE A 62 7.18 1.49 -1.61
CA ILE A 62 6.27 1.28 -0.48
C ILE A 62 6.53 -0.09 0.15
N GLY A 63 6.78 -1.12 -0.65
CA GLY A 63 7.11 -2.44 -0.15
C GLY A 63 8.38 -2.42 0.70
N ALA A 64 9.43 -1.77 0.22
CA ALA A 64 10.69 -1.66 0.94
C ALA A 64 10.52 -0.87 2.24
N TRP A 65 9.81 0.25 2.19
CA TRP A 65 9.52 1.05 3.39
C TRP A 65 8.70 0.27 4.41
N SER A 66 7.65 -0.41 3.95
CA SER A 66 6.77 -1.18 4.84
C SER A 66 7.56 -2.23 5.61
N THR A 67 8.41 -2.96 4.90
CA THR A 67 9.26 -3.99 5.51
C THR A 67 10.23 -3.38 6.50
N LYS A 68 10.84 -2.26 6.14
CA LYS A 68 11.84 -1.59 6.97
C LYS A 68 11.26 -1.13 8.31
N VAL A 69 10.04 -0.59 8.29
CA VAL A 69 9.42 -0.05 9.50
C VAL A 69 8.49 -1.04 10.20
N GLY A 70 8.32 -2.25 9.65
CA GLY A 70 7.57 -3.30 10.31
C GLY A 70 6.08 -3.32 10.02
N HIS A 71 5.64 -2.71 8.92
CA HIS A 71 4.28 -2.88 8.43
C HIS A 71 4.19 -4.04 7.45
N LEU A 72 2.99 -4.53 7.18
CA LEU A 72 2.77 -5.67 6.31
C LEU A 72 2.37 -5.19 4.92
N PHE A 73 3.25 -5.43 3.95
CA PHE A 73 2.95 -5.16 2.55
C PHE A 73 2.06 -6.28 2.01
N LEU A 74 0.80 -5.95 1.69
CA LEU A 74 -0.18 -6.94 1.25
C LEU A 74 -0.09 -7.24 -0.24
N GLY A 75 0.39 -6.28 -1.04
CA GLY A 75 0.50 -6.44 -2.48
C GLY A 75 -0.04 -5.23 -3.23
N PHE A 76 -0.26 -5.41 -4.53
CA PHE A 76 -0.81 -4.33 -5.35
C PHE A 76 -1.72 -4.89 -6.43
N LEU A 77 -2.65 -4.05 -6.91
CA LEU A 77 -3.53 -4.37 -8.04
C LEU A 77 -3.31 -3.35 -9.15
N PRO A 78 -3.17 -3.81 -10.40
CA PRO A 78 -3.11 -2.88 -11.52
C PRO A 78 -4.50 -2.28 -11.78
N GLY A 79 -4.52 -0.99 -12.11
CA GLY A 79 -5.71 -0.29 -12.56
C GLY A 79 -5.45 0.31 -13.92
N GLU A 80 -6.40 1.08 -14.44
CA GLU A 80 -6.23 1.77 -15.73
C GLU A 80 -5.37 3.01 -15.54
N GLY A 81 -4.10 2.91 -15.94
CA GLY A 81 -3.16 4.01 -15.86
C GLY A 81 -2.62 4.28 -14.46
N TYR A 82 -2.89 3.40 -13.50
CA TYR A 82 -2.35 3.52 -12.14
C TYR A 82 -2.37 2.17 -11.44
N GLU A 83 -1.70 2.10 -10.29
CA GLU A 83 -1.69 0.90 -9.47
C GLU A 83 -2.23 1.22 -8.07
N ARG A 84 -2.88 0.23 -7.46
CA ARG A 84 -3.42 0.31 -6.10
C ARG A 84 -2.53 -0.54 -5.21
N VAL A 85 -1.87 0.09 -4.24
CA VAL A 85 -0.92 -0.58 -3.36
C VAL A 85 -1.52 -0.68 -1.96
N PHE A 86 -1.43 -1.86 -1.34
CA PHE A 86 -2.10 -2.16 -0.07
C PHE A 86 -1.07 -2.46 1.00
N VAL A 87 -1.19 -1.79 2.15
CA VAL A 87 -0.32 -2.01 3.31
C VAL A 87 -1.17 -2.03 4.57
N GLN A 88 -0.91 -3.01 5.45
CA GLN A 88 -1.57 -3.08 6.75
C GLN A 88 -0.65 -2.53 7.83
N ARG A 89 -1.17 -1.63 8.64
CA ARG A 89 -0.41 -1.05 9.74
C ARG A 89 -0.22 -2.08 10.85
N GLN A 90 1.03 -2.28 11.27
CA GLN A 90 1.38 -3.24 12.31
C GLN A 90 1.85 -2.58 13.61
N LYS A 91 2.21 -1.32 13.54
CA LYS A 91 2.76 -0.60 14.70
C LYS A 91 2.14 0.76 14.85
#